data_1f538d16306c7a935f079d32b65702fa
#
_entry.id   1f538d16306c7a935f079d32b65702fa
#
_cell.length_a   1.000
_cell.length_b   1.000
_cell.length_c   1.000
_cell.angle_alpha   90.00
_cell.angle_beta   90.00
_cell.angle_gamma   90.00
#
_symmetry.space_group_name_H-M   'P 1'
#
loop_
_entity.id
_entity.type
_entity.pdbx_description
1 polymer ?
#
loop_
_entity_poly.entity_id
_entity_poly.type
_entity_poly.pdbx_seq_one_letter_code
_entity_poly.pdbx_strand_id
1 'polypeptide(L)'
;DGAGDRDFEIAEVAEVIGEALTDLMISREEKEIYTDKNRELVVESTRSVADRLVERATDDENNDTGRLTYEELYRVIEKVLVENDAYDVAKSLVFSRSNEGEDKVGDGETKIGFAAPAIRLIRRNGQVVPWNRSKVEVAVRKAFLSLRLDSESAVDISGAVTRLAIATGQSYINIEDIQDLVQEELMRQGHFKVAEAYILYRARRRV
;
A
#
# COMPACT_ATOMS: atom_id res chain seq x y z
N ASP A 1 -23.07 -10.40 15.16
CA ASP A 1 -23.79 -9.35 14.44
C ASP A 1 -22.83 -8.67 13.49
N GLY A 2 -23.06 -8.87 12.20
CA GLY A 2 -22.25 -8.75 11.05
C GLY A 2 -21.64 -7.36 10.83
N ALA A 3 -20.34 -7.28 10.74
CA ALA A 3 -19.67 -6.34 9.86
C ALA A 3 -19.99 -6.81 8.44
N GLY A 4 -20.88 -6.07 7.77
CA GLY A 4 -21.61 -6.53 6.62
C GLY A 4 -20.73 -6.90 5.45
N ASP A 5 -20.95 -8.06 4.95
CA ASP A 5 -20.75 -8.45 3.57
C ASP A 5 -21.52 -7.45 2.70
N ARG A 6 -20.83 -6.48 2.12
CA ARG A 6 -21.41 -5.49 1.23
C ARG A 6 -21.02 -5.86 -0.18
N ASP A 7 -22.00 -5.91 -1.08
CA ASP A 7 -21.71 -6.06 -2.49
C ASP A 7 -20.85 -4.89 -2.98
N PHE A 8 -19.77 -5.24 -3.66
CA PHE A 8 -18.83 -4.28 -4.22
C PHE A 8 -19.34 -3.80 -5.58
N GLU A 9 -19.39 -2.48 -5.76
CA GLU A 9 -19.76 -1.87 -7.03
C GLU A 9 -18.50 -1.39 -7.78
N ILE A 10 -18.45 -1.72 -9.08
CA ILE A 10 -17.30 -1.30 -9.94
C ILE A 10 -17.16 0.23 -10.01
N ALA A 11 -18.22 0.98 -9.74
CA ALA A 11 -18.19 2.43 -9.64
C ALA A 11 -17.25 2.91 -8.52
N GLU A 12 -17.09 2.14 -7.45
CA GLU A 12 -16.17 2.47 -6.34
C GLU A 12 -14.70 2.45 -6.80
N VAL A 13 -14.35 1.59 -7.75
CA VAL A 13 -13.00 1.59 -8.36
C VAL A 13 -12.75 2.90 -9.11
N ALA A 14 -13.74 3.35 -9.90
CA ALA A 14 -13.62 4.60 -10.63
C ALA A 14 -13.48 5.81 -9.69
N GLU A 15 -14.22 5.81 -8.58
CA GLU A 15 -14.10 6.85 -7.54
C GLU A 15 -12.70 6.86 -6.92
N VAL A 16 -12.20 5.72 -6.49
CA VAL A 16 -10.86 5.58 -5.89
C VAL A 16 -9.76 6.07 -6.83
N ILE A 17 -9.81 5.67 -8.11
CA ILE A 17 -8.84 6.11 -9.12
C ILE A 17 -8.99 7.63 -9.39
N GLY A 18 -10.23 8.10 -9.48
CA GLY A 18 -10.55 9.51 -9.70
C GLY A 18 -10.07 10.42 -8.55
N GLU A 19 -10.23 10.01 -7.32
CA GLU A 19 -9.73 10.70 -6.13
C GLU A 19 -8.20 10.77 -6.13
N ALA A 20 -7.52 9.64 -6.35
CA ALA A 20 -6.06 9.59 -6.41
C ALA A 20 -5.49 10.49 -7.53
N LEU A 21 -6.18 10.55 -8.67
CA LEU A 21 -5.83 11.43 -9.77
C LEU A 21 -6.06 12.91 -9.42
N THR A 22 -7.18 13.21 -8.78
CA THR A 22 -7.53 14.56 -8.34
C THR A 22 -6.50 15.09 -7.34
N ASP A 23 -6.14 14.30 -6.34
CA ASP A 23 -5.12 14.64 -5.34
C ASP A 23 -3.76 14.91 -6.00
N LEU A 24 -3.40 14.09 -7.00
CA LEU A 24 -2.18 14.30 -7.76
C LEU A 24 -2.20 15.62 -8.53
N MET A 25 -3.30 15.93 -9.22
CA MET A 25 -3.43 17.17 -10.01
C MET A 25 -3.41 18.42 -9.10
N ILE A 26 -4.09 18.35 -7.97
CA ILE A 26 -4.06 19.42 -6.95
C ILE A 26 -2.62 19.60 -6.43
N SER A 27 -1.91 18.53 -6.13
CA SER A 27 -0.52 18.60 -5.65
C SER A 27 0.46 19.20 -6.67
N ARG A 28 0.11 19.16 -7.95
CA ARG A 28 0.86 19.74 -9.06
C ARG A 28 0.39 21.15 -9.46
N GLU A 29 -0.61 21.68 -8.75
CA GLU A 29 -1.24 22.98 -9.07
C GLU A 29 -1.81 23.02 -10.50
N GLU A 30 -2.23 21.87 -11.04
CA GLU A 30 -2.83 21.80 -12.37
C GLU A 30 -4.24 22.35 -12.37
N LYS A 31 -4.55 23.21 -13.35
CA LYS A 31 -5.84 23.93 -13.43
C LYS A 31 -6.96 23.06 -14.05
N GLU A 32 -6.60 22.11 -14.88
CA GLU A 32 -7.56 21.23 -15.58
C GLU A 32 -7.40 19.77 -15.10
N ILE A 33 -8.29 19.38 -14.19
CA ILE A 33 -8.31 18.02 -13.64
C ILE A 33 -9.06 17.06 -14.57
N TYR A 34 -10.14 17.54 -15.21
CA TYR A 34 -11.06 16.72 -16.02
C TYR A 34 -10.72 16.76 -17.51
N THR A 35 -9.48 16.44 -17.87
CA THR A 35 -9.07 16.29 -19.28
C THR A 35 -9.58 14.97 -19.86
N ASP A 36 -9.68 14.89 -21.20
CA ASP A 36 -10.08 13.64 -21.88
C ASP A 36 -9.10 12.51 -21.56
N LYS A 37 -7.80 12.81 -21.51
CA LYS A 37 -6.75 11.86 -21.12
C LYS A 37 -6.97 11.31 -19.71
N ASN A 38 -7.32 12.15 -18.75
CA ASN A 38 -7.56 11.74 -17.38
C ASN A 38 -8.82 10.88 -17.25
N ARG A 39 -9.89 11.21 -18.01
CA ARG A 39 -11.10 10.38 -18.07
C ARG A 39 -10.82 9.03 -18.69
N GLU A 40 -10.09 8.98 -19.79
CA GLU A 40 -9.69 7.75 -20.46
C GLU A 40 -8.90 6.83 -19.52
N LEU A 41 -7.93 7.39 -18.81
CA LEU A 41 -7.15 6.65 -17.80
C LEU A 41 -8.07 6.02 -16.73
N VAL A 42 -9.01 6.78 -16.17
CA VAL A 42 -9.95 6.26 -15.16
C VAL A 42 -10.80 5.14 -15.76
N VAL A 43 -11.37 5.33 -16.95
CA VAL A 43 -12.24 4.33 -17.61
C VAL A 43 -11.47 3.06 -17.93
N GLU A 44 -10.30 3.16 -18.55
CA GLU A 44 -9.48 2.01 -18.94
C GLU A 44 -8.98 1.24 -17.72
N SER A 45 -8.49 1.96 -16.72
CA SER A 45 -8.02 1.32 -15.49
C SER A 45 -9.16 0.64 -14.73
N THR A 46 -10.33 1.26 -14.65
CA THR A 46 -11.53 0.66 -14.04
C THR A 46 -11.94 -0.62 -14.76
N ARG A 47 -11.93 -0.62 -16.10
CA ARG A 47 -12.23 -1.81 -16.91
C ARG A 47 -11.22 -2.93 -16.64
N SER A 48 -9.94 -2.62 -16.66
CA SER A 48 -8.87 -3.60 -16.42
C SER A 48 -8.95 -4.20 -15.02
N VAL A 49 -9.33 -3.41 -14.00
CA VAL A 49 -9.58 -3.92 -12.66
C VAL A 49 -10.79 -4.86 -12.66
N ALA A 50 -11.90 -4.48 -13.31
CA ALA A 50 -13.09 -5.32 -13.39
C ALA A 50 -12.79 -6.68 -14.04
N ASP A 51 -12.06 -6.69 -15.16
CA ASP A 51 -11.67 -7.90 -15.87
C ASP A 51 -10.88 -8.85 -14.96
N ARG A 52 -9.91 -8.32 -14.20
CA ARG A 52 -9.12 -9.12 -13.25
C ARG A 52 -9.94 -9.66 -12.08
N LEU A 53 -10.90 -8.89 -11.61
CA LEU A 53 -11.79 -9.35 -10.53
C LEU A 53 -12.69 -10.49 -11.03
N VAL A 54 -13.17 -10.42 -12.28
CA VAL A 54 -13.94 -11.50 -12.92
C VAL A 54 -13.08 -12.74 -13.12
N GLU A 55 -11.86 -12.60 -13.65
CA GLU A 55 -10.91 -13.71 -13.81
C GLU A 55 -10.67 -14.42 -12.48
N ARG A 56 -10.39 -13.65 -11.43
CA ARG A 56 -10.17 -14.20 -10.09
C ARG A 56 -11.39 -14.92 -9.53
N ALA A 57 -12.59 -14.38 -9.76
CA ALA A 57 -13.84 -14.99 -9.28
C ALA A 57 -14.22 -16.28 -10.05
N THR A 58 -13.68 -16.46 -11.26
CA THR A 58 -13.93 -17.65 -12.10
C THR A 58 -12.83 -18.71 -11.98
N ASP A 59 -11.75 -18.43 -11.27
CA ASP A 59 -10.65 -19.37 -11.05
C ASP A 59 -11.00 -20.37 -9.95
N ASP A 60 -11.53 -21.53 -10.35
CA ASP A 60 -12.02 -22.60 -9.47
C ASP A 60 -10.89 -23.26 -8.61
N GLU A 61 -9.61 -23.05 -8.95
CA GLU A 61 -8.50 -23.70 -8.24
C GLU A 61 -8.24 -23.12 -6.83
N ASN A 62 -8.66 -21.89 -6.57
CA ASN A 62 -8.35 -21.20 -5.32
C ASN A 62 -9.40 -21.35 -4.22
N ASN A 63 -10.56 -22.01 -4.46
CA ASN A 63 -11.66 -22.12 -3.47
C ASN A 63 -11.97 -20.78 -2.76
N ASP A 64 -11.63 -19.66 -3.41
CA ASP A 64 -11.85 -18.30 -2.93
C ASP A 64 -13.31 -17.94 -3.24
N THR A 65 -14.09 -17.67 -2.23
CA THR A 65 -15.54 -17.41 -2.31
C THR A 65 -15.90 -16.12 -3.09
N GLY A 66 -15.03 -15.63 -3.95
CA GLY A 66 -15.20 -14.35 -4.65
C GLY A 66 -15.12 -13.13 -3.72
N ARG A 67 -14.78 -13.34 -2.46
CA ARG A 67 -14.64 -12.29 -1.46
C ARG A 67 -13.28 -11.61 -1.58
N LEU A 68 -13.30 -10.30 -1.67
CA LEU A 68 -12.12 -9.46 -1.77
C LEU A 68 -12.07 -8.50 -0.57
N THR A 69 -10.93 -8.40 0.08
CA THR A 69 -10.73 -7.36 1.07
C THR A 69 -10.45 -6.02 0.37
N TYR A 70 -10.76 -4.91 1.03
CA TYR A 70 -10.39 -3.58 0.50
C TYR A 70 -8.89 -3.47 0.21
N GLU A 71 -8.05 -4.09 1.02
CA GLU A 71 -6.60 -4.09 0.84
C GLU A 71 -6.18 -4.82 -0.43
N GLU A 72 -6.78 -5.96 -0.73
CA GLU A 72 -6.55 -6.70 -1.97
C GLU A 72 -7.04 -5.92 -3.18
N LEU A 73 -8.21 -5.28 -3.09
CA LEU A 73 -8.73 -4.42 -4.13
C LEU A 73 -7.77 -3.28 -4.47
N TYR A 74 -7.28 -2.58 -3.46
CA TYR A 74 -6.32 -1.49 -3.67
C TYR A 74 -5.01 -1.97 -4.30
N ARG A 75 -4.55 -3.17 -3.99
CA ARG A 75 -3.38 -3.79 -4.65
C ARG A 75 -3.64 -4.05 -6.13
N VAL A 76 -4.84 -4.54 -6.47
CA VAL A 76 -5.23 -4.75 -7.88
C VAL A 76 -5.28 -3.42 -8.62
N ILE A 77 -5.89 -2.39 -8.03
CA ILE A 77 -5.95 -1.04 -8.63
C ILE A 77 -4.54 -0.49 -8.84
N GLU A 78 -3.68 -0.55 -7.83
CA GLU A 78 -2.29 -0.09 -7.93
C GLU A 78 -1.54 -0.79 -9.06
N LYS A 79 -1.66 -2.11 -9.16
CA LYS A 79 -1.01 -2.90 -10.21
C LYS A 79 -1.48 -2.48 -11.61
N VAL A 80 -2.79 -2.31 -11.80
CA VAL A 80 -3.37 -1.85 -13.06
C VAL A 80 -2.87 -0.45 -13.42
N LEU A 81 -2.80 0.48 -12.46
CA LEU A 81 -2.28 1.82 -12.72
C LEU A 81 -0.81 1.80 -13.13
N VAL A 82 0.01 0.93 -12.53
CA VAL A 82 1.42 0.74 -12.91
C VAL A 82 1.53 0.20 -14.32
N GLU A 83 0.73 -0.80 -14.69
CA GLU A 83 0.73 -1.39 -16.04
C GLU A 83 0.24 -0.41 -17.12
N ASN A 84 -0.63 0.53 -16.75
CA ASN A 84 -1.11 1.61 -17.62
C ASN A 84 -0.17 2.84 -17.62
N ASP A 85 1.08 2.69 -17.17
CA ASP A 85 2.08 3.77 -17.07
C ASP A 85 1.67 4.96 -16.17
N ALA A 86 0.64 4.77 -15.33
CA ALA A 86 0.11 5.80 -14.42
C ALA A 86 0.79 5.76 -13.02
N TYR A 87 2.11 5.65 -12.98
CA TYR A 87 2.90 5.52 -11.74
C TYR A 87 2.64 6.64 -10.72
N ASP A 88 2.45 7.86 -11.18
CA ASP A 88 2.22 8.98 -10.28
C ASP A 88 0.83 8.92 -9.64
N VAL A 89 -0.18 8.41 -10.36
CA VAL A 89 -1.52 8.15 -9.82
C VAL A 89 -1.48 6.99 -8.82
N ALA A 90 -0.79 5.90 -9.15
CA ALA A 90 -0.57 4.79 -8.23
C ALA A 90 0.12 5.25 -6.94
N LYS A 91 1.12 6.12 -7.05
CA LYS A 91 1.80 6.72 -5.91
C LYS A 91 0.89 7.62 -5.07
N SER A 92 0.02 8.42 -5.71
CA SER A 92 -0.98 9.23 -5.03
C SER A 92 -1.97 8.36 -4.27
N LEU A 93 -2.46 7.27 -4.88
CA LEU A 93 -3.33 6.29 -4.25
C LEU A 93 -2.73 5.71 -2.95
N VAL A 94 -1.47 5.27 -3.03
CA VAL A 94 -0.74 4.74 -1.85
C VAL A 94 -0.56 5.81 -0.77
N PHE A 95 -0.42 7.08 -1.18
CA PHE A 95 -0.25 8.21 -0.27
C PHE A 95 -1.53 8.54 0.50
N SER A 96 -2.66 8.61 -0.20
CA SER A 96 -3.98 8.90 0.39
C SER A 96 -4.33 7.87 1.45
N ARG A 97 -4.15 6.58 1.15
CA ARG A 97 -4.35 5.50 2.13
C ARG A 97 -3.51 5.62 3.40
N SER A 98 -2.28 6.13 3.28
CA SER A 98 -1.42 6.28 4.45
C SER A 98 -1.86 7.40 5.38
N ASN A 99 -2.58 8.40 4.87
CA ASN A 99 -3.08 9.53 5.63
C ASN A 99 -4.45 9.23 6.26
N GLU A 100 -5.31 8.44 5.58
CA GLU A 100 -6.61 8.01 6.12
C GLU A 100 -6.49 7.03 7.29
N GLY A 101 -5.35 6.32 7.39
CA GLY A 101 -5.08 5.35 8.46
C GLY A 101 -4.84 5.97 9.84
N GLU A 102 -4.81 7.29 9.98
CA GLU A 102 -4.70 7.92 11.30
C GLU A 102 -6.07 8.17 11.97
N ASP A 103 -7.16 8.27 11.20
CA ASP A 103 -8.49 8.59 11.73
C ASP A 103 -9.53 7.46 11.65
N LYS A 104 -9.26 6.36 10.95
CA LYS A 104 -10.18 5.22 10.80
C LYS A 104 -9.51 3.88 11.08
N VAL A 105 -8.99 3.69 12.30
CA VAL A 105 -8.84 2.35 12.85
C VAL A 105 -10.20 1.95 13.45
N GLY A 106 -11.16 1.74 12.58
CA GLY A 106 -12.31 0.93 12.89
C GLY A 106 -11.88 -0.53 12.83
N ASP A 107 -12.18 -1.30 13.86
CA ASP A 107 -11.99 -2.73 14.04
C ASP A 107 -12.34 -3.58 12.80
N GLY A 108 -11.50 -3.56 11.80
CA GLY A 108 -11.50 -4.53 10.72
C GLY A 108 -10.42 -5.56 11.01
N GLU A 109 -10.71 -6.53 11.87
CA GLU A 109 -9.88 -7.71 12.03
C GLU A 109 -9.63 -8.37 10.67
N THR A 110 -8.48 -8.10 10.09
CA THR A 110 -7.93 -8.99 9.08
C THR A 110 -7.53 -10.27 9.81
N LYS A 111 -8.41 -11.24 9.85
CA LYS A 111 -8.13 -12.58 10.34
C LYS A 111 -7.19 -13.32 9.40
N ILE A 112 -5.94 -12.89 9.34
CA ILE A 112 -4.84 -13.80 9.06
C ILE A 112 -4.31 -14.17 10.45
N GLY A 113 -4.36 -15.46 10.80
CA GLY A 113 -4.07 -15.97 12.14
C GLY A 113 -2.62 -15.81 12.60
N PHE A 114 -2.21 -14.58 12.75
CA PHE A 114 -1.05 -14.21 13.54
C PHE A 114 -1.55 -13.28 14.64
N ALA A 115 -1.39 -13.69 15.88
CA ALA A 115 -1.50 -12.78 17.01
C ALA A 115 -0.68 -11.54 16.67
N ALA A 116 -1.29 -10.35 16.73
CA ALA A 116 -0.56 -9.11 16.50
C ALA A 116 0.69 -9.15 17.39
N PRO A 117 1.88 -8.95 16.82
CA PRO A 117 3.08 -9.04 17.63
C PRO A 117 2.97 -8.04 18.79
N ALA A 118 3.27 -8.48 20.01
CA ALA A 118 3.23 -7.65 21.20
C ALA A 118 4.31 -6.53 21.19
N ILE A 119 4.81 -6.20 20.00
CA ILE A 119 5.85 -5.20 19.75
C ILE A 119 5.21 -3.82 19.66
N ARG A 120 5.83 -2.86 20.30
CA ARG A 120 5.50 -1.44 20.21
C ARG A 120 6.62 -0.67 19.54
N LEU A 121 6.25 0.30 18.72
CA LEU A 121 7.16 1.16 17.99
C LEU A 121 7.37 2.47 18.77
N ILE A 122 8.61 2.85 19.01
CA ILE A 122 8.98 4.16 19.54
C ILE A 122 9.27 5.09 18.37
N ARG A 123 8.45 6.12 18.21
CA ARG A 123 8.64 7.17 17.20
C ARG A 123 9.76 8.12 17.59
N ARG A 124 10.28 8.92 16.65
CA ARG A 124 11.32 9.94 16.88
C ARG A 124 10.96 10.98 17.96
N ASN A 125 9.68 11.29 18.10
CA ASN A 125 9.18 12.19 19.15
C ASN A 125 8.99 11.51 20.51
N GLY A 126 9.43 10.27 20.68
CA GLY A 126 9.27 9.48 21.89
C GLY A 126 7.90 8.82 22.06
N GLN A 127 6.95 9.06 21.19
CA GLN A 127 5.61 8.46 21.25
C GLN A 127 5.71 6.95 21.00
N VAL A 128 5.06 6.17 21.86
CA VAL A 128 4.95 4.71 21.71
C VAL A 128 3.62 4.35 21.06
N VAL A 129 3.68 3.63 19.97
CA VAL A 129 2.51 3.20 19.18
C VAL A 129 2.54 1.69 18.94
N PRO A 130 1.41 1.04 18.71
CA PRO A 130 1.37 -0.37 18.30
C PRO A 130 2.13 -0.59 16.99
N TRP A 131 2.67 -1.82 16.81
CA TRP A 131 3.23 -2.24 15.54
C TRP A 131 2.17 -2.19 14.44
N ASN A 132 2.56 -1.67 13.28
CA ASN A 132 1.69 -1.65 12.11
C ASN A 132 2.49 -2.04 10.86
N ARG A 133 2.32 -3.29 10.41
CA ARG A 133 2.95 -3.84 9.20
C ARG A 133 2.60 -3.03 7.96
N SER A 134 1.33 -2.58 7.84
CA SER A 134 0.87 -1.85 6.66
C SER A 134 1.62 -0.53 6.47
N LYS A 135 2.05 0.13 7.54
CA LYS A 135 2.88 1.35 7.44
C LYS A 135 4.27 1.06 6.86
N VAL A 136 4.84 -0.09 7.18
CA VAL A 136 6.12 -0.56 6.59
C VAL A 136 5.92 -0.86 5.11
N GLU A 137 4.86 -1.60 4.77
CA GLU A 137 4.52 -1.94 3.38
C GLU A 137 4.33 -0.67 2.53
N VAL A 138 3.54 0.30 3.00
CA VAL A 138 3.32 1.58 2.31
C VAL A 138 4.64 2.33 2.08
N ALA A 139 5.54 2.36 3.07
CA ALA A 139 6.83 3.04 2.91
C ALA A 139 7.71 2.36 1.84
N VAL A 140 7.70 1.03 1.79
CA VAL A 140 8.42 0.24 0.78
C VAL A 140 7.80 0.45 -0.61
N ARG A 141 6.46 0.39 -0.74
CA ARG A 141 5.75 0.66 -2.00
C ARG A 141 6.12 2.02 -2.59
N LYS A 142 6.15 3.07 -1.76
CA LYS A 142 6.55 4.40 -2.19
C LYS A 142 7.97 4.43 -2.78
N ALA A 143 8.90 3.64 -2.24
CA ALA A 143 10.24 3.56 -2.77
C ALA A 143 10.27 2.88 -4.15
N PHE A 144 9.54 1.77 -4.35
CA PHE A 144 9.39 1.12 -5.66
C PHE A 144 8.76 2.06 -6.68
N LEU A 145 7.61 2.66 -6.36
CA LEU A 145 6.88 3.55 -7.26
C LEU A 145 7.67 4.82 -7.60
N SER A 146 8.52 5.31 -6.70
CA SER A 146 9.39 6.45 -7.00
C SER A 146 10.40 6.18 -8.12
N LEU A 147 10.70 4.90 -8.35
CA LEU A 147 11.58 4.42 -9.41
C LEU A 147 10.79 3.87 -10.61
N ARG A 148 9.45 4.02 -10.63
CA ARG A 148 8.56 3.45 -11.65
C ARG A 148 8.68 1.93 -11.77
N LEU A 149 8.82 1.26 -10.63
CA LEU A 149 8.88 -0.20 -10.53
C LEU A 149 7.60 -0.75 -9.91
N ASP A 150 7.27 -1.99 -10.27
CA ASP A 150 6.21 -2.75 -9.61
C ASP A 150 6.52 -2.89 -8.12
N SER A 151 5.51 -2.70 -7.28
CA SER A 151 5.65 -2.69 -5.82
C SER A 151 5.12 -3.94 -5.12
N GLU A 152 4.78 -5.00 -5.86
CA GLU A 152 4.24 -6.25 -5.30
C GLU A 152 5.15 -6.85 -4.21
N SER A 153 6.47 -6.80 -4.43
CA SER A 153 7.48 -7.26 -3.46
C SER A 153 7.41 -6.56 -2.08
N ALA A 154 6.73 -5.41 -1.99
CA ALA A 154 6.59 -4.69 -0.71
C ALA A 154 5.81 -5.51 0.33
N VAL A 155 4.91 -6.40 -0.09
CA VAL A 155 4.15 -7.31 0.79
C VAL A 155 5.11 -8.28 1.48
N ASP A 156 5.97 -8.93 0.71
CA ASP A 156 6.94 -9.92 1.22
C ASP A 156 8.00 -9.25 2.10
N ILE A 157 8.48 -8.08 1.69
CA ILE A 157 9.46 -7.30 2.45
C ILE A 157 8.86 -6.87 3.79
N SER A 158 7.65 -6.33 3.83
CA SER A 158 7.01 -5.93 5.08
C SER A 158 6.73 -7.12 6.01
N GLY A 159 6.41 -8.28 5.44
CA GLY A 159 6.26 -9.54 6.18
C GLY A 159 7.58 -10.01 6.78
N ALA A 160 8.65 -9.98 5.99
CA ALA A 160 9.98 -10.36 6.45
C ALA A 160 10.50 -9.42 7.55
N VAL A 161 10.34 -8.10 7.39
CA VAL A 161 10.69 -7.12 8.42
C VAL A 161 9.90 -7.35 9.71
N THR A 162 8.61 -7.68 9.62
CA THR A 162 7.80 -8.00 10.80
C THR A 162 8.33 -9.23 11.53
N ARG A 163 8.68 -10.30 10.79
CA ARG A 163 9.29 -11.52 11.38
C ARG A 163 10.63 -11.22 12.03
N LEU A 164 11.48 -10.41 11.39
CA LEU A 164 12.77 -10.00 11.94
C LEU A 164 12.60 -9.17 13.22
N ALA A 165 11.65 -8.23 13.23
CA ALA A 165 11.34 -7.44 14.41
C ALA A 165 10.87 -8.32 15.57
N ILE A 166 10.02 -9.31 15.33
CA ILE A 166 9.60 -10.30 16.34
C ILE A 166 10.80 -11.11 16.85
N ALA A 167 11.68 -11.53 15.94
CA ALA A 167 12.84 -12.35 16.26
C ALA A 167 13.87 -11.64 17.15
N THR A 168 13.84 -10.29 17.23
CA THR A 168 14.67 -9.55 18.19
C THR A 168 14.31 -9.85 19.65
N GLY A 169 13.12 -10.37 19.94
CA GLY A 169 12.60 -10.61 21.28
C GLY A 169 12.32 -9.32 22.08
N GLN A 170 12.41 -8.16 21.47
CA GLN A 170 12.18 -6.87 22.12
C GLN A 170 10.69 -6.51 22.11
N SER A 171 10.17 -6.03 23.23
CA SER A 171 8.80 -5.52 23.33
C SER A 171 8.66 -4.10 22.76
N TYR A 172 9.76 -3.37 22.64
CA TYR A 172 9.83 -2.01 22.12
C TYR A 172 10.98 -1.89 21.12
N ILE A 173 10.69 -1.38 19.92
CA ILE A 173 11.68 -1.16 18.87
C ILE A 173 11.61 0.29 18.41
N ASN A 174 12.76 0.92 18.20
CA ASN A 174 12.83 2.27 17.66
C ASN A 174 12.51 2.28 16.17
N ILE A 175 11.92 3.37 15.71
CA ILE A 175 11.61 3.56 14.27
C ILE A 175 12.88 3.46 13.41
N GLU A 176 14.02 3.89 13.92
CA GLU A 176 15.29 3.83 13.19
C GLU A 176 15.73 2.39 12.96
N ASP A 177 15.61 1.52 13.98
CA ASP A 177 15.95 0.09 13.87
C ASP A 177 15.06 -0.61 12.84
N ILE A 178 13.76 -0.27 12.80
CA ILE A 178 12.83 -0.79 11.78
C ILE A 178 13.24 -0.34 10.38
N GLN A 179 13.65 0.91 10.23
CA GLN A 179 14.10 1.44 8.94
C GLN A 179 15.39 0.77 8.48
N ASP A 180 16.27 0.39 9.39
CA ASP A 180 17.48 -0.37 9.08
C ASP A 180 17.11 -1.79 8.63
N LEU A 181 16.19 -2.48 9.33
CA LEU A 181 15.67 -3.79 8.91
C LEU A 181 15.05 -3.76 7.51
N VAL A 182 14.29 -2.71 7.18
CA VAL A 182 13.71 -2.54 5.83
C VAL A 182 14.81 -2.42 4.78
N GLN A 183 15.83 -1.60 5.05
CA GLN A 183 16.95 -1.40 4.14
C GLN A 183 17.74 -2.69 3.92
N GLU A 184 18.04 -3.42 4.99
CA GLU A 184 18.76 -4.70 4.92
C GLU A 184 17.96 -5.74 4.14
N GLU A 185 16.65 -5.81 4.36
CA GLU A 185 15.78 -6.77 3.67
C GLU A 185 15.66 -6.45 2.17
N LEU A 186 15.54 -5.17 1.80
CA LEU A 186 15.56 -4.74 0.40
C LEU A 186 16.87 -5.15 -0.29
N MET A 187 18.01 -4.97 0.37
CA MET A 187 19.31 -5.38 -0.15
C MET A 187 19.42 -6.90 -0.25
N ARG A 188 18.97 -7.64 0.76
CA ARG A 188 19.00 -9.09 0.80
C ARG A 188 18.19 -9.73 -0.34
N GLN A 189 17.06 -9.11 -0.71
CA GLN A 189 16.24 -9.54 -1.83
C GLN A 189 16.70 -9.00 -3.20
N GLY A 190 17.83 -8.28 -3.25
CA GLY A 190 18.42 -7.80 -4.51
C GLY A 190 17.81 -6.49 -5.03
N HIS A 191 16.96 -5.81 -4.25
CA HIS A 191 16.33 -4.55 -4.62
C HIS A 191 17.23 -3.33 -4.31
N PHE A 192 18.48 -3.34 -4.77
CA PHE A 192 19.51 -2.35 -4.41
C PHE A 192 19.11 -0.90 -4.73
N LYS A 193 18.52 -0.65 -5.90
CA LYS A 193 18.07 0.70 -6.28
C LYS A 193 16.90 1.18 -5.42
N VAL A 194 16.02 0.26 -5.03
CA VAL A 194 14.90 0.57 -4.14
C VAL A 194 15.40 0.86 -2.73
N ALA A 195 16.39 0.11 -2.25
CA ALA A 195 17.06 0.38 -0.98
C ALA A 195 17.70 1.78 -0.97
N GLU A 196 18.40 2.16 -2.03
CA GLU A 196 18.96 3.50 -2.19
C GLU A 196 17.87 4.59 -2.15
N ALA A 197 16.79 4.43 -2.92
CA ALA A 197 15.65 5.35 -2.90
C ALA A 197 15.00 5.47 -1.52
N TYR A 198 14.88 4.36 -0.81
CA TYR A 198 14.36 4.30 0.55
C TYR A 198 15.25 5.07 1.54
N ILE A 199 16.57 4.91 1.46
CA ILE A 199 17.54 5.64 2.28
C ILE A 199 17.46 7.15 2.04
N LEU A 200 17.42 7.56 0.77
CA LEU A 200 17.32 8.98 0.40
C LEU A 200 16.00 9.60 0.89
N TYR A 201 14.90 8.87 0.79
CA TYR A 201 13.62 9.29 1.34
C TYR A 201 13.66 9.47 2.86
N ARG A 202 14.28 8.51 3.58
CA ARG A 202 14.50 8.55 5.03
C ARG A 202 15.33 9.78 5.42
N ALA A 203 16.42 10.04 4.70
CA ALA A 203 17.30 11.16 4.97
C ALA A 203 16.61 12.53 4.86
N ARG A 204 15.73 12.70 3.86
CA ARG A 204 14.95 13.94 3.66
C ARG A 204 13.94 14.21 4.78
N ARG A 205 13.48 13.19 5.50
CA ARG A 205 12.56 13.33 6.64
C ARG A 205 13.25 13.51 7.99
N ARG A 206 14.56 13.53 8.00
CA ARG A 206 15.38 13.76 9.22
C ARG A 206 15.58 15.23 9.56
N VAL A 207 15.24 16.14 8.62
CA VAL A 207 15.42 17.60 8.76
C VAL A 207 14.18 18.25 9.34
#